data_7d90131a6dcce2af5fe5e7367f8fe345
#
_entry.id   7d90131a6dcce2af5fe5e7367f8fe345
#
_cell.length_a   1.000
_cell.length_b   1.000
_cell.length_c   1.000
_cell.angle_alpha   90.00
_cell.angle_beta   90.00
_cell.angle_gamma   90.00
#
_symmetry.space_group_name_H-M   'P 1'
#
loop_
_entity.id
_entity.type
_entity.pdbx_description
1 polymer ?
#
loop_
_entity_poly.entity_id
_entity_poly.type
_entity_poly.pdbx_seq_one_letter_code
_entity_poly.pdbx_strand_id
1 'polypeptide(L)'
;MSIGNNFANRQVCDVDIRVLKTMAPFLKFDTANTTGVSISSDSVYAMAKGTRRIAFQNPLEGTMTIEAQVYPFKFFAMLSDGVIDSTAIYADSQTIECATAGELSLTVPTNGTIEAGTVFAYPAGEFGDEGSVIAGTFASGKFTATTTGDIAVGEEYVVGYVVTRTSSEGNTVKSVTFNNKRLPKDFYITMKTLDKDEDGVLTPFLITVYKATIQRNFELSFSSEGDPASVTLTFDTLENKDGNVVSFVELTGDAE
;
A
#
# COMPACT_ATOMS: atom_id res chain seq x y z
N MET A 1 -13.12 -46.30 3.21
CA MET A 1 -12.45 -45.00 3.21
C MET A 1 -11.18 -45.16 2.40
N SER A 2 -11.08 -44.51 1.26
CA SER A 2 -9.80 -44.41 0.55
C SER A 2 -8.86 -43.66 1.49
N ILE A 3 -7.69 -44.24 1.79
CA ILE A 3 -6.61 -43.48 2.41
C ILE A 3 -6.28 -42.43 1.37
N GLY A 4 -6.48 -41.13 1.70
CA GLY A 4 -6.25 -40.06 0.76
C GLY A 4 -4.84 -40.15 0.19
N ASN A 5 -4.70 -39.91 -1.11
CA ASN A 5 -3.39 -39.80 -1.75
C ASN A 5 -2.58 -38.66 -1.10
N ASN A 6 -1.28 -38.88 -0.96
CA ASN A 6 -0.39 -37.78 -0.55
C ASN A 6 -0.39 -36.74 -1.66
N PHE A 7 -0.36 -35.48 -1.29
CA PHE A 7 -0.31 -34.35 -2.23
C PHE A 7 0.77 -33.34 -1.84
N ALA A 8 1.20 -32.59 -2.82
CA ALA A 8 2.18 -31.53 -2.67
C ALA A 8 1.75 -30.30 -3.48
N ASN A 9 2.10 -29.13 -2.96
CA ASN A 9 1.85 -27.86 -3.60
C ASN A 9 3.17 -27.16 -3.97
N ARG A 10 3.22 -26.57 -5.17
CA ARG A 10 4.32 -25.75 -5.65
C ARG A 10 3.82 -24.44 -6.29
N GLN A 11 2.61 -24.04 -6.00
CA GLN A 11 2.00 -22.85 -6.58
C GLN A 11 1.73 -21.79 -5.50
N VAL A 12 1.87 -20.54 -5.88
CA VAL A 12 1.43 -19.40 -5.06
C VAL A 12 -0.10 -19.31 -5.17
N CYS A 13 -0.75 -18.96 -4.07
CA CYS A 13 -2.21 -18.85 -4.06
C CYS A 13 -2.69 -17.58 -4.78
N ASP A 14 -3.79 -17.70 -5.52
CA ASP A 14 -4.63 -16.58 -5.88
C ASP A 14 -5.40 -16.12 -4.64
N VAL A 15 -5.38 -14.83 -4.34
CA VAL A 15 -5.95 -14.28 -3.11
C VAL A 15 -7.15 -13.38 -3.44
N ASP A 16 -8.32 -13.70 -2.89
CA ASP A 16 -9.53 -12.86 -2.92
C ASP A 16 -9.73 -12.23 -1.54
N ILE A 17 -9.64 -10.91 -1.48
CA ILE A 17 -9.78 -10.12 -0.25
C ILE A 17 -11.10 -9.37 -0.30
N ARG A 18 -11.94 -9.58 0.71
CA ARG A 18 -13.26 -8.97 0.85
C ARG A 18 -13.39 -8.19 2.14
N VAL A 19 -14.14 -7.09 2.11
CA VAL A 19 -14.46 -6.33 3.33
C VAL A 19 -15.37 -7.19 4.22
N LEU A 20 -14.94 -7.54 5.43
CA LEU A 20 -15.65 -8.47 6.32
C LEU A 20 -17.12 -8.07 6.56
N LYS A 21 -17.40 -6.79 6.76
CA LYS A 21 -18.75 -6.31 7.10
C LYS A 21 -19.76 -6.49 5.97
N THR A 22 -19.35 -6.38 4.72
CA THR A 22 -20.25 -6.35 3.55
C THR A 22 -20.03 -7.53 2.61
N MET A 23 -18.96 -8.29 2.79
CA MET A 23 -18.47 -9.32 1.87
C MET A 23 -18.21 -8.79 0.45
N ALA A 24 -18.19 -7.47 0.28
CA ALA A 24 -17.88 -6.84 -1.00
C ALA A 24 -16.41 -7.11 -1.38
N PRO A 25 -16.13 -7.52 -2.63
CA PRO A 25 -14.76 -7.68 -3.10
C PRO A 25 -13.97 -6.38 -2.94
N PHE A 26 -12.82 -6.46 -2.29
CA PHE A 26 -11.93 -5.33 -2.11
C PHE A 26 -10.77 -5.39 -3.10
N LEU A 27 -10.08 -6.53 -3.14
CA LEU A 27 -8.91 -6.73 -3.99
C LEU A 27 -8.79 -8.21 -4.34
N LYS A 28 -8.53 -8.52 -5.62
CA LYS A 28 -8.03 -9.82 -6.05
C LYS A 28 -6.53 -9.69 -6.32
N PHE A 29 -5.76 -10.61 -5.77
CA PHE A 29 -4.31 -10.62 -5.86
C PHE A 29 -3.87 -11.91 -6.55
N ASP A 30 -3.50 -11.82 -7.81
CA ASP A 30 -3.02 -12.91 -8.68
C ASP A 30 -1.55 -12.75 -9.08
N THR A 31 -0.89 -11.71 -8.52
CA THR A 31 0.51 -11.37 -8.81
C THR A 31 1.42 -11.54 -7.59
N ALA A 32 0.98 -12.29 -6.58
CA ALA A 32 1.79 -12.59 -5.42
C ALA A 32 2.99 -13.48 -5.80
N ASN A 33 4.14 -13.20 -5.21
CA ASN A 33 5.33 -14.04 -5.33
C ASN A 33 5.34 -15.12 -4.24
N THR A 34 4.82 -14.78 -3.07
CA THR A 34 4.72 -15.68 -1.92
C THR A 34 3.42 -15.42 -1.18
N THR A 35 2.76 -16.51 -0.77
CA THR A 35 1.61 -16.47 0.13
C THR A 35 1.82 -17.49 1.25
N GLY A 36 1.45 -17.13 2.47
CA GLY A 36 1.61 -18.04 3.60
C GLY A 36 0.60 -17.79 4.70
N VAL A 37 0.24 -18.85 5.42
CA VAL A 37 -0.54 -18.79 6.66
C VAL A 37 0.20 -19.58 7.72
N SER A 38 0.37 -18.97 8.89
CA SER A 38 0.93 -19.60 10.08
C SER A 38 -0.11 -19.57 11.19
N ILE A 39 -0.29 -20.69 11.88
CA ILE A 39 -1.18 -20.83 13.02
C ILE A 39 -0.39 -21.43 14.16
N SER A 40 -0.50 -20.84 15.34
CA SER A 40 0.15 -21.31 16.56
C SER A 40 -0.79 -21.25 17.75
N SER A 41 -0.49 -22.05 18.77
CA SER A 41 -1.14 -21.98 20.07
C SER A 41 -0.14 -22.41 21.14
N ASP A 42 0.00 -21.60 22.14
CA ASP A 42 0.81 -21.95 23.31
C ASP A 42 0.06 -22.87 24.26
N SER A 43 0.80 -23.66 25.02
CA SER A 43 0.23 -24.54 26.01
C SER A 43 0.74 -24.17 27.42
N VAL A 44 -0.18 -24.08 28.36
CA VAL A 44 0.13 -23.94 29.80
C VAL A 44 0.01 -25.31 30.44
N TYR A 45 0.93 -25.64 31.37
CA TYR A 45 1.01 -26.97 31.93
C TYR A 45 0.80 -26.92 33.44
N ALA A 46 -0.06 -27.78 33.97
CA ALA A 46 -0.08 -28.10 35.38
C ALA A 46 1.08 -29.07 35.72
N MET A 47 1.87 -28.71 36.69
CA MET A 47 3.06 -29.45 37.09
C MET A 47 2.78 -30.30 38.37
N ALA A 48 3.30 -31.52 38.40
CA ALA A 48 3.30 -32.35 39.58
C ALA A 48 4.68 -33.01 39.74
N LYS A 49 5.31 -32.83 40.92
CA LYS A 49 6.66 -33.33 41.22
C LYS A 49 7.72 -32.99 40.16
N GLY A 50 7.65 -31.74 39.63
CA GLY A 50 8.59 -31.24 38.64
C GLY A 50 8.35 -31.72 37.20
N THR A 51 7.30 -32.50 36.96
CA THR A 51 6.91 -32.97 35.59
C THR A 51 5.61 -32.34 35.10
N ARG A 52 5.50 -32.07 33.81
CA ARG A 52 4.27 -31.62 33.16
C ARG A 52 3.24 -32.77 33.17
N ARG A 53 2.05 -32.54 33.74
CA ARG A 53 1.01 -33.57 33.91
C ARG A 53 -0.24 -33.31 33.07
N ILE A 54 -0.67 -32.07 32.96
CA ILE A 54 -1.87 -31.68 32.25
C ILE A 54 -1.51 -30.48 31.40
N ALA A 55 -1.88 -30.51 30.13
CA ALA A 55 -1.73 -29.38 29.19
C ALA A 55 -3.07 -28.64 29.01
N PHE A 56 -3.03 -27.35 29.08
CA PHE A 56 -4.13 -26.46 28.70
C PHE A 56 -3.67 -25.66 27.47
N GLN A 57 -4.43 -25.72 26.39
CA GLN A 57 -4.12 -24.95 25.19
C GLN A 57 -4.74 -23.56 25.26
N ASN A 58 -3.97 -22.55 24.88
CA ASN A 58 -4.45 -21.20 24.70
C ASN A 58 -5.22 -21.09 23.35
N PRO A 59 -5.99 -20.00 23.14
CA PRO A 59 -6.60 -19.72 21.84
C PRO A 59 -5.59 -19.76 20.70
N LEU A 60 -6.08 -20.07 19.49
CA LEU A 60 -5.28 -20.05 18.27
C LEU A 60 -4.91 -18.62 17.90
N GLU A 61 -3.66 -18.40 17.61
CA GLU A 61 -3.14 -17.16 17.03
C GLU A 61 -2.57 -17.48 15.65
N GLY A 62 -2.72 -16.56 14.71
CA GLY A 62 -2.17 -16.80 13.39
C GLY A 62 -1.85 -15.52 12.65
N THR A 63 -0.99 -15.68 11.66
CA THR A 63 -0.63 -14.63 10.73
C THR A 63 -0.74 -15.13 9.30
N MET A 64 -1.13 -14.25 8.41
CA MET A 64 -1.13 -14.47 6.98
C MET A 64 -0.22 -13.43 6.33
N THR A 65 0.60 -13.85 5.36
CA THR A 65 1.50 -12.99 4.61
C THR A 65 1.26 -13.10 3.12
N ILE A 66 1.36 -11.97 2.41
CA ILE A 66 1.36 -11.87 0.96
C ILE A 66 2.55 -10.99 0.57
N GLU A 67 3.46 -11.52 -0.25
CA GLU A 67 4.57 -10.78 -0.80
C GLU A 67 4.40 -10.63 -2.30
N ALA A 68 4.64 -9.42 -2.83
CA ALA A 68 4.56 -9.15 -4.26
C ALA A 68 5.51 -8.04 -4.69
N GLN A 69 6.02 -8.16 -5.93
CA GLN A 69 6.77 -7.10 -6.62
C GLN A 69 5.88 -6.28 -7.55
N VAL A 70 4.75 -6.86 -7.99
CA VAL A 70 3.75 -6.18 -8.82
C VAL A 70 2.46 -6.07 -8.03
N TYR A 71 2.02 -4.85 -7.74
CA TYR A 71 0.87 -4.59 -6.90
C TYR A 71 0.06 -3.38 -7.39
N PRO A 72 -1.28 -3.39 -7.24
CA PRO A 72 -2.10 -2.24 -7.60
C PRO A 72 -2.03 -1.15 -6.53
N PHE A 73 -2.24 0.12 -6.92
CA PHE A 73 -2.25 1.25 -5.99
C PHE A 73 -3.26 1.08 -4.82
N LYS A 74 -4.31 0.29 -5.02
CA LYS A 74 -5.32 -0.05 -4.00
C LYS A 74 -4.74 -0.81 -2.80
N PHE A 75 -3.58 -1.42 -2.97
CA PHE A 75 -2.79 -2.04 -1.91
C PHE A 75 -2.51 -1.05 -0.76
N PHE A 76 -2.09 0.19 -1.07
CA PHE A 76 -1.85 1.21 -0.04
C PHE A 76 -3.11 1.62 0.71
N ALA A 77 -4.26 1.63 0.02
CA ALA A 77 -5.54 1.93 0.66
C ALA A 77 -5.91 0.90 1.73
N MET A 78 -5.52 -0.37 1.56
CA MET A 78 -5.77 -1.42 2.52
C MET A 78 -5.04 -1.20 3.86
N LEU A 79 -3.82 -0.65 3.80
CA LEU A 79 -3.01 -0.28 4.96
C LEU A 79 -3.55 0.95 5.72
N SER A 80 -4.42 1.72 5.10
CA SER A 80 -5.09 2.88 5.69
C SER A 80 -6.53 2.53 6.10
N ASP A 81 -7.53 3.19 5.56
CA ASP A 81 -8.96 2.98 5.84
C ASP A 81 -9.74 2.38 4.67
N GLY A 82 -9.03 1.96 3.64
CA GLY A 82 -9.59 1.40 2.41
C GLY A 82 -10.14 2.44 1.43
N VAL A 83 -9.79 3.72 1.62
CA VAL A 83 -10.24 4.83 0.77
C VAL A 83 -9.07 5.33 -0.09
N ILE A 84 -9.36 5.57 -1.36
CA ILE A 84 -8.48 6.27 -2.28
C ILE A 84 -9.13 7.63 -2.56
N ASP A 85 -8.44 8.70 -2.18
CA ASP A 85 -8.88 10.05 -2.44
C ASP A 85 -8.55 10.47 -3.87
N SER A 86 -9.41 11.27 -4.48
CA SER A 86 -9.25 11.82 -5.83
C SER A 86 -8.54 13.18 -5.84
N THR A 87 -8.07 13.64 -4.69
CA THR A 87 -7.33 14.90 -4.51
C THR A 87 -6.02 14.61 -3.82
N ALA A 88 -4.94 15.25 -4.27
CA ALA A 88 -3.62 15.17 -3.65
C ALA A 88 -3.05 16.58 -3.45
N ILE A 89 -2.32 16.74 -2.35
CA ILE A 89 -1.54 17.94 -2.03
C ILE A 89 -0.09 17.51 -1.95
N TYR A 90 0.77 18.13 -2.73
CA TYR A 90 2.20 17.80 -2.75
C TYR A 90 3.04 19.03 -3.10
N ALA A 91 4.31 18.99 -2.69
CA ALA A 91 5.30 19.98 -3.09
C ALA A 91 5.88 19.60 -4.47
N ASP A 92 6.10 20.60 -5.29
CA ASP A 92 6.68 20.48 -6.61
C ASP A 92 7.59 21.69 -6.90
N SER A 93 8.40 21.61 -7.94
CA SER A 93 9.25 22.70 -8.37
C SER A 93 9.37 22.75 -9.88
N GLN A 94 9.62 23.94 -10.42
CA GLN A 94 9.89 24.14 -11.85
C GLN A 94 11.15 24.96 -12.02
N THR A 95 12.01 24.56 -12.96
CA THR A 95 13.10 25.38 -13.44
C THR A 95 12.59 26.23 -14.60
N ILE A 96 12.76 27.53 -14.52
CA ILE A 96 12.19 28.50 -15.45
C ILE A 96 13.30 29.46 -15.87
N GLU A 97 13.54 29.59 -17.20
CA GLU A 97 14.34 30.65 -17.76
C GLU A 97 13.53 31.94 -17.77
N CYS A 98 14.07 33.01 -17.25
CA CYS A 98 13.42 34.28 -17.16
C CYS A 98 13.26 34.93 -18.55
N ALA A 99 12.03 35.10 -19.00
CA ALA A 99 11.72 35.79 -20.26
C ALA A 99 11.45 37.28 -20.06
N THR A 100 11.04 37.73 -18.87
CA THR A 100 10.70 39.11 -18.54
C THR A 100 11.32 39.47 -17.19
N ALA A 101 12.15 40.48 -17.14
CA ALA A 101 12.82 40.87 -15.93
C ALA A 101 11.84 41.06 -14.76
N GLY A 102 12.17 40.46 -13.61
CA GLY A 102 11.32 40.50 -12.41
C GLY A 102 10.16 39.54 -12.39
N GLU A 103 9.90 38.72 -13.45
CA GLU A 103 8.76 37.82 -13.54
C GLU A 103 9.17 36.39 -13.93
N LEU A 104 8.59 35.37 -13.27
CA LEU A 104 8.66 33.97 -13.64
C LEU A 104 7.27 33.42 -13.89
N SER A 105 7.03 32.88 -15.08
CA SER A 105 5.74 32.29 -15.46
C SER A 105 5.73 30.80 -15.15
N LEU A 106 4.91 30.36 -14.23
CA LEU A 106 4.77 28.96 -13.84
C LEU A 106 3.72 28.26 -14.71
N THR A 107 4.03 27.03 -15.09
CA THR A 107 3.04 26.15 -15.69
C THR A 107 2.23 25.50 -14.57
N VAL A 108 0.97 25.90 -14.43
CA VAL A 108 0.07 25.29 -13.45
C VAL A 108 -0.29 23.87 -13.92
N PRO A 109 -0.12 22.83 -13.12
CA PRO A 109 -0.52 21.48 -13.49
C PRO A 109 -2.01 21.40 -13.83
N THR A 110 -2.37 20.56 -14.81
CA THR A 110 -3.78 20.36 -15.21
C THR A 110 -4.65 19.99 -14.00
N ASN A 111 -5.74 20.72 -13.77
CA ASN A 111 -6.62 20.63 -12.61
C ASN A 111 -5.87 20.79 -11.26
N GLY A 112 -4.80 21.56 -11.28
CA GLY A 112 -4.04 21.94 -10.13
C GLY A 112 -4.32 23.39 -9.71
N THR A 113 -4.17 23.67 -8.43
CA THR A 113 -4.17 25.01 -7.85
C THR A 113 -2.90 25.15 -7.03
N ILE A 114 -2.06 26.12 -7.40
CA ILE A 114 -0.85 26.44 -6.64
C ILE A 114 -1.26 27.33 -5.47
N GLU A 115 -0.84 26.94 -4.27
CA GLU A 115 -1.06 27.72 -3.04
C GLU A 115 -0.12 28.92 -3.00
N ALA A 116 -0.68 30.12 -3.22
CA ALA A 116 0.11 31.35 -3.43
C ALA A 116 1.11 31.64 -2.28
N GLY A 117 0.74 31.33 -1.05
CA GLY A 117 1.62 31.54 0.12
C GLY A 117 2.78 30.56 0.26
N THR A 118 2.89 29.56 -0.64
CA THR A 118 3.91 28.52 -0.62
C THR A 118 4.90 28.63 -1.78
N VAL A 119 4.81 29.68 -2.58
CA VAL A 119 5.66 29.88 -3.76
C VAL A 119 6.91 30.65 -3.39
N PHE A 120 8.07 30.02 -3.60
CA PHE A 120 9.39 30.58 -3.33
C PHE A 120 10.29 30.41 -4.56
N ALA A 121 10.96 31.47 -4.96
CA ALA A 121 11.89 31.48 -6.08
C ALA A 121 13.34 31.58 -5.59
N TYR A 122 14.23 30.89 -6.31
CA TYR A 122 15.67 30.84 -6.05
C TYR A 122 16.43 30.92 -7.36
N PRO A 123 17.66 31.45 -7.39
CA PRO A 123 18.58 31.24 -8.51
C PRO A 123 18.82 29.73 -8.76
N ALA A 124 19.11 29.35 -9.99
CA ALA A 124 19.44 27.96 -10.31
C ALA A 124 20.67 27.50 -9.50
N GLY A 125 20.52 26.29 -8.86
CA GLY A 125 21.57 25.72 -8.01
C GLY A 125 21.53 26.15 -6.54
N GLU A 126 20.71 27.13 -6.15
CA GLU A 126 20.60 27.64 -4.76
C GLU A 126 19.23 27.28 -4.13
N PHE A 127 18.51 26.33 -4.70
CA PHE A 127 17.19 25.91 -4.21
C PHE A 127 17.27 25.36 -2.78
N GLY A 128 16.55 26.03 -1.86
CA GLY A 128 16.52 25.66 -0.45
C GLY A 128 17.53 26.37 0.44
N ASP A 129 18.38 27.23 -0.12
CA ASP A 129 19.25 28.14 0.66
C ASP A 129 18.43 29.35 1.14
N GLU A 130 18.26 29.48 2.47
CA GLU A 130 17.50 30.60 3.07
C GLU A 130 18.04 31.96 2.71
N GLY A 131 19.36 32.05 2.44
CA GLY A 131 20.02 33.31 2.05
C GLY A 131 19.72 33.76 0.62
N SER A 132 19.27 32.84 -0.22
CA SER A 132 19.09 33.03 -1.68
C SER A 132 17.63 33.14 -2.11
N VAL A 133 16.71 33.19 -1.14
CA VAL A 133 15.26 33.36 -1.44
C VAL A 133 15.00 34.72 -2.08
N ILE A 134 14.42 34.70 -3.27
CA ILE A 134 13.98 35.92 -3.95
C ILE A 134 12.65 36.38 -3.36
N ALA A 135 12.61 37.59 -2.79
CA ALA A 135 11.40 38.19 -2.25
C ALA A 135 10.42 38.52 -3.39
N GLY A 136 9.16 38.09 -3.26
CA GLY A 136 8.17 38.33 -4.30
C GLY A 136 6.78 37.82 -3.94
N THR A 137 5.87 37.90 -4.89
CA THR A 137 4.48 37.44 -4.74
C THR A 137 4.06 36.62 -5.92
N PHE A 138 3.19 35.63 -5.67
CA PHE A 138 2.61 34.78 -6.72
C PHE A 138 1.14 35.13 -6.93
N ALA A 139 0.78 35.40 -8.18
CA ALA A 139 -0.61 35.63 -8.59
C ALA A 139 -0.80 35.23 -10.04
N SER A 140 -1.96 34.63 -10.37
CA SER A 140 -2.38 34.30 -11.74
C SER A 140 -1.33 33.51 -12.55
N GLY A 141 -0.63 32.54 -11.91
CA GLY A 141 0.37 31.72 -12.58
C GLY A 141 1.75 32.39 -12.74
N LYS A 142 1.96 33.58 -12.15
CA LYS A 142 3.23 34.29 -12.21
C LYS A 142 3.77 34.58 -10.83
N PHE A 143 5.07 34.39 -10.64
CA PHE A 143 5.83 34.94 -9.53
C PHE A 143 6.45 36.27 -9.96
N THR A 144 6.23 37.31 -9.19
CA THR A 144 6.78 38.63 -9.44
C THR A 144 7.69 39.02 -8.28
N ALA A 145 8.96 39.27 -8.57
CA ALA A 145 9.93 39.70 -7.58
C ALA A 145 9.60 41.12 -7.06
N THR A 146 9.84 41.34 -5.78
CA THR A 146 9.70 42.68 -5.14
C THR A 146 10.65 43.67 -5.77
N THR A 147 11.88 43.25 -6.10
CA THR A 147 12.88 44.03 -6.81
C THR A 147 13.08 43.44 -8.19
N THR A 148 12.76 44.17 -9.26
CA THR A 148 12.83 43.65 -10.63
C THR A 148 14.23 43.15 -11.00
N GLY A 149 15.29 43.72 -10.43
CA GLY A 149 16.68 43.32 -10.68
C GLY A 149 17.09 42.00 -10.08
N ASP A 150 16.28 41.39 -9.18
CA ASP A 150 16.59 40.10 -8.56
C ASP A 150 16.34 38.93 -9.53
N ILE A 151 15.60 39.17 -10.60
CA ILE A 151 15.32 38.20 -11.67
C ILE A 151 15.71 38.81 -13.00
N ALA A 152 16.82 38.33 -13.58
CA ALA A 152 17.37 38.83 -14.85
C ALA A 152 16.95 37.99 -16.04
N VAL A 153 16.71 38.64 -17.19
CA VAL A 153 16.33 37.93 -18.45
C VAL A 153 17.45 37.00 -18.91
N GLY A 154 17.09 35.79 -19.29
CA GLY A 154 18.01 34.76 -19.80
C GLY A 154 18.67 33.94 -18.71
N GLU A 155 18.46 34.23 -17.42
CA GLU A 155 18.93 33.44 -16.31
C GLU A 155 17.89 32.41 -15.87
N GLU A 156 18.35 31.28 -15.33
CA GLU A 156 17.50 30.20 -14.83
C GLU A 156 17.22 30.35 -13.33
N TYR A 157 15.99 30.08 -12.98
CA TYR A 157 15.47 30.12 -11.61
C TYR A 157 14.70 28.86 -11.30
N VAL A 158 14.78 28.39 -10.04
CA VAL A 158 13.95 27.28 -9.54
C VAL A 158 12.86 27.84 -8.64
N VAL A 159 11.60 27.54 -8.97
CA VAL A 159 10.45 27.98 -8.17
C VAL A 159 9.82 26.76 -7.53
N GLY A 160 9.86 26.71 -6.19
CA GLY A 160 9.18 25.68 -5.40
C GLY A 160 7.79 26.14 -4.97
N TYR A 161 6.84 25.23 -4.92
CA TYR A 161 5.46 25.52 -4.52
C TYR A 161 4.75 24.26 -3.99
N VAL A 162 3.63 24.47 -3.31
CA VAL A 162 2.69 23.40 -2.97
C VAL A 162 1.49 23.50 -3.91
N VAL A 163 1.08 22.37 -4.47
CA VAL A 163 -0.05 22.28 -5.38
C VAL A 163 -1.10 21.32 -4.85
N THR A 164 -2.36 21.75 -4.91
CA THR A 164 -3.52 20.86 -4.73
C THR A 164 -4.02 20.47 -6.10
N ARG A 165 -4.10 19.17 -6.39
CA ARG A 165 -4.56 18.63 -7.66
C ARG A 165 -5.72 17.66 -7.46
N THR A 166 -6.78 17.81 -8.29
CA THR A 166 -7.97 16.97 -8.22
C THR A 166 -8.17 16.22 -9.54
N SER A 167 -8.69 15.00 -9.46
CA SER A 167 -9.03 14.18 -10.64
C SER A 167 -10.07 14.86 -11.51
N SER A 168 -9.89 14.71 -12.82
CA SER A 168 -10.89 15.07 -13.84
C SER A 168 -10.88 14.06 -14.97
N GLU A 169 -11.74 14.22 -15.94
CA GLU A 169 -11.75 13.40 -17.16
C GLU A 169 -10.38 13.47 -17.86
N GLY A 170 -9.80 12.31 -18.14
CA GLY A 170 -8.47 12.18 -18.73
C GLY A 170 -7.28 12.41 -17.80
N ASN A 171 -7.49 12.87 -16.56
CA ASN A 171 -6.45 13.10 -15.56
C ASN A 171 -6.82 12.51 -14.19
N THR A 172 -6.28 11.36 -13.87
CA THR A 172 -6.58 10.67 -12.61
C THR A 172 -5.52 10.98 -11.56
N VAL A 173 -5.99 11.47 -10.41
CA VAL A 173 -5.19 11.60 -9.17
C VAL A 173 -5.66 10.54 -8.21
N LYS A 174 -4.72 9.82 -7.62
CA LYS A 174 -4.99 8.83 -6.56
C LYS A 174 -4.07 9.14 -5.40
N SER A 175 -4.63 9.35 -4.23
CA SER A 175 -3.87 9.53 -3.00
C SER A 175 -4.39 8.64 -1.89
N VAL A 176 -3.49 8.20 -1.03
CA VAL A 176 -3.80 7.47 0.20
C VAL A 176 -3.06 8.15 1.33
N THR A 177 -3.79 8.59 2.33
CA THR A 177 -3.21 9.23 3.51
C THR A 177 -3.28 8.30 4.70
N PHE A 178 -2.13 8.02 5.30
CA PHE A 178 -2.06 7.28 6.56
C PHE A 178 -2.38 8.23 7.70
N ASN A 179 -3.42 7.90 8.47
CA ASN A 179 -3.91 8.73 9.55
C ASN A 179 -4.11 7.89 10.82
N ASN A 180 -3.61 8.38 11.95
CA ASN A 180 -3.73 7.67 13.23
C ASN A 180 -5.17 7.60 13.76
N LYS A 181 -6.08 8.44 13.27
CA LYS A 181 -7.50 8.45 13.65
C LYS A 181 -8.36 7.52 12.77
N ARG A 182 -7.81 7.04 11.64
CA ARG A 182 -8.49 6.11 10.73
C ARG A 182 -7.92 4.72 10.90
N LEU A 183 -8.77 3.75 11.19
CA LEU A 183 -8.35 2.36 11.37
C LEU A 183 -8.59 1.55 10.10
N PRO A 184 -7.74 0.56 9.80
CA PRO A 184 -7.96 -0.39 8.73
C PRO A 184 -9.29 -1.13 8.91
N LYS A 185 -9.83 -1.62 7.80
CA LYS A 185 -11.00 -2.51 7.81
C LYS A 185 -10.55 -3.93 8.12
N ASP A 186 -11.45 -4.69 8.74
CA ASP A 186 -11.29 -6.14 8.82
C ASP A 186 -11.68 -6.78 7.48
N PHE A 187 -10.99 -7.84 7.13
CA PHE A 187 -11.14 -8.55 5.86
C PHE A 187 -11.52 -10.01 6.07
N TYR A 188 -12.24 -10.56 5.10
CA TYR A 188 -12.42 -11.98 4.87
C TYR A 188 -11.55 -12.34 3.66
N ILE A 189 -10.67 -13.33 3.80
CA ILE A 189 -9.68 -13.63 2.78
C ILE A 189 -9.79 -15.09 2.40
N THR A 190 -9.88 -15.35 1.09
CA THR A 190 -9.80 -16.70 0.53
C THR A 190 -8.58 -16.79 -0.37
N MET A 191 -7.76 -17.82 -0.16
CA MET A 191 -6.63 -18.17 -1.00
C MET A 191 -6.95 -19.46 -1.73
N LYS A 192 -6.75 -19.49 -3.04
CA LYS A 192 -6.97 -20.66 -3.88
C LYS A 192 -5.66 -21.08 -4.54
N THR A 193 -5.35 -22.36 -4.48
CA THR A 193 -4.21 -22.99 -5.14
C THR A 193 -4.59 -24.38 -5.64
N LEU A 194 -3.67 -25.07 -6.30
CA LEU A 194 -3.86 -26.42 -6.78
C LEU A 194 -2.83 -27.34 -6.12
N ASP A 195 -3.31 -28.37 -5.46
CA ASP A 195 -2.51 -29.47 -4.96
C ASP A 195 -2.39 -30.56 -6.01
N LYS A 196 -1.26 -31.23 -6.08
CA LYS A 196 -1.00 -32.34 -6.98
C LYS A 196 -0.74 -33.61 -6.19
N ASP A 197 -1.46 -34.67 -6.49
CA ASP A 197 -1.26 -35.98 -5.86
C ASP A 197 -0.13 -36.78 -6.53
N GLU A 198 0.14 -37.98 -5.98
CA GLU A 198 1.17 -38.93 -6.50
C GLU A 198 0.84 -39.47 -7.90
N ASP A 199 -0.43 -39.49 -8.28
CA ASP A 199 -0.93 -39.93 -9.59
C ASP A 199 -0.94 -38.78 -10.62
N GLY A 200 -0.61 -37.57 -10.20
CA GLY A 200 -0.53 -36.35 -11.03
C GLY A 200 -1.86 -35.61 -11.18
N VAL A 201 -2.90 -35.98 -10.44
CA VAL A 201 -4.19 -35.32 -10.45
C VAL A 201 -4.09 -33.98 -9.69
N LEU A 202 -4.64 -32.93 -10.28
CA LEU A 202 -4.70 -31.60 -9.68
C LEU A 202 -6.03 -31.41 -8.97
N THR A 203 -5.99 -31.02 -7.71
CA THR A 203 -7.16 -30.78 -6.87
C THR A 203 -7.14 -29.35 -6.32
N PRO A 204 -8.21 -28.57 -6.49
CA PRO A 204 -8.30 -27.23 -5.92
C PRO A 204 -8.27 -27.29 -4.39
N PHE A 205 -7.37 -26.49 -3.81
CA PHE A 205 -7.20 -26.34 -2.38
C PHE A 205 -7.45 -24.89 -1.98
N LEU A 206 -8.35 -24.69 -1.02
CA LEU A 206 -8.73 -23.36 -0.54
C LEU A 206 -8.36 -23.19 0.92
N ILE A 207 -7.84 -22.02 1.22
CA ILE A 207 -7.57 -21.58 2.59
C ILE A 207 -8.42 -20.35 2.84
N THR A 208 -9.27 -20.40 3.86
CA THR A 208 -10.14 -19.29 4.23
C THR A 208 -9.75 -18.73 5.59
N VAL A 209 -9.38 -17.45 5.64
CA VAL A 209 -9.21 -16.68 6.86
C VAL A 209 -10.49 -15.90 7.11
N TYR A 210 -11.23 -16.27 8.15
CA TYR A 210 -12.58 -15.74 8.41
C TYR A 210 -12.59 -14.29 8.85
N LYS A 211 -11.56 -13.87 9.56
CA LYS A 211 -11.37 -12.47 9.97
C LYS A 211 -9.89 -12.16 10.01
N ALA A 212 -9.48 -11.22 9.22
CA ALA A 212 -8.10 -10.77 9.12
C ALA A 212 -8.02 -9.26 9.33
N THR A 213 -7.11 -8.83 10.18
CA THR A 213 -6.78 -7.41 10.38
C THR A 213 -5.37 -7.16 9.88
N ILE A 214 -5.20 -6.16 9.01
CA ILE A 214 -3.88 -5.87 8.45
C ILE A 214 -2.98 -5.22 9.50
N GLN A 215 -1.75 -5.69 9.60
CA GLN A 215 -0.71 -5.02 10.37
C GLN A 215 -0.26 -3.76 9.62
N ARG A 216 -0.10 -2.65 10.35
CA ARG A 216 0.28 -1.35 9.75
C ARG A 216 1.80 -1.15 9.65
N ASN A 217 2.57 -2.21 9.80
CA ASN A 217 4.01 -2.23 9.57
C ASN A 217 4.26 -2.55 8.09
N PHE A 218 4.74 -1.59 7.37
CA PHE A 218 5.03 -1.74 5.95
C PHE A 218 6.28 -0.91 5.63
N GLU A 219 7.14 -1.47 4.82
CA GLU A 219 8.34 -0.82 4.32
C GLU A 219 8.30 -0.78 2.80
N LEU A 220 8.64 0.35 2.23
CA LEU A 220 8.80 0.54 0.81
C LEU A 220 10.16 1.18 0.56
N SER A 221 11.06 0.44 -0.07
CA SER A 221 12.38 0.92 -0.46
C SER A 221 12.49 0.99 -1.98
N PHE A 222 13.17 2.00 -2.48
CA PHE A 222 13.46 2.15 -3.90
C PHE A 222 14.98 2.14 -4.10
N SER A 223 15.43 1.36 -5.09
CA SER A 223 16.83 1.29 -5.49
C SER A 223 16.92 1.39 -7.01
N SER A 224 17.99 2.00 -7.50
CA SER A 224 18.28 2.05 -8.94
C SER A 224 18.92 0.77 -9.45
N GLU A 225 19.35 -0.13 -8.56
CA GLU A 225 20.04 -1.38 -8.89
C GLU A 225 19.43 -2.55 -8.10
N GLY A 226 19.48 -3.75 -8.67
CA GLY A 226 18.98 -4.98 -8.06
C GLY A 226 17.59 -5.38 -8.54
N ASP A 227 16.96 -6.30 -7.80
CA ASP A 227 15.60 -6.76 -8.07
C ASP A 227 14.57 -5.66 -7.73
N PRO A 228 13.41 -5.65 -8.43
CA PRO A 228 12.32 -4.76 -8.08
C PRO A 228 11.94 -4.88 -6.59
N ALA A 229 11.63 -3.76 -5.95
CA ALA A 229 11.22 -3.74 -4.56
C ALA A 229 10.00 -4.64 -4.34
N SER A 230 10.08 -5.54 -3.37
CA SER A 230 8.94 -6.33 -2.91
C SER A 230 8.20 -5.60 -1.80
N VAL A 231 6.90 -5.79 -1.76
CA VAL A 231 6.03 -5.28 -0.71
C VAL A 231 5.36 -6.46 -0.03
N THR A 232 5.42 -6.48 1.30
CA THR A 232 4.82 -7.54 2.11
C THR A 232 3.62 -6.99 2.88
N LEU A 233 2.49 -7.66 2.75
CA LEU A 233 1.32 -7.49 3.61
C LEU A 233 1.31 -8.57 4.66
N THR A 234 1.17 -8.17 5.91
CA THR A 234 0.97 -9.08 7.03
C THR A 234 -0.39 -8.82 7.67
N PHE A 235 -1.14 -9.90 7.90
CA PHE A 235 -2.43 -9.86 8.56
C PHE A 235 -2.39 -10.70 9.82
N ASP A 236 -2.99 -10.20 10.89
CA ASP A 236 -3.34 -11.00 12.05
C ASP A 236 -4.65 -11.73 11.76
N THR A 237 -4.67 -13.04 11.99
CA THR A 237 -5.89 -13.83 11.86
C THR A 237 -6.60 -13.88 13.21
N LEU A 238 -7.87 -13.52 13.19
CA LEU A 238 -8.71 -13.42 14.38
C LEU A 238 -9.88 -14.40 14.27
N GLU A 239 -10.43 -14.81 15.40
CA GLU A 239 -11.65 -15.60 15.42
C GLU A 239 -12.86 -14.77 14.92
N ASN A 240 -13.78 -15.42 14.24
CA ASN A 240 -15.08 -14.87 13.90
C ASN A 240 -16.07 -15.09 15.06
N LYS A 241 -17.36 -14.77 14.87
CA LYS A 241 -18.39 -14.93 15.90
C LYS A 241 -18.65 -16.39 16.30
N ASP A 242 -18.30 -17.32 15.42
CA ASP A 242 -18.50 -18.75 15.60
C ASP A 242 -17.24 -19.45 16.15
N GLY A 243 -16.18 -18.69 16.48
CA GLY A 243 -14.90 -19.19 16.96
C GLY A 243 -13.98 -19.73 15.87
N ASN A 244 -14.31 -19.54 14.57
CA ASN A 244 -13.48 -20.02 13.49
C ASN A 244 -12.37 -18.98 13.16
N VAL A 245 -11.13 -19.45 13.00
CA VAL A 245 -9.98 -18.64 12.63
C VAL A 245 -9.62 -18.86 11.17
N VAL A 246 -9.27 -20.09 10.80
CA VAL A 246 -8.88 -20.50 9.45
C VAL A 246 -9.52 -21.84 9.12
N SER A 247 -9.92 -22.03 7.88
CA SER A 247 -10.31 -23.35 7.36
C SER A 247 -9.50 -23.71 6.12
N PHE A 248 -9.28 -25.00 5.96
CA PHE A 248 -8.67 -25.63 4.80
C PHE A 248 -9.73 -26.50 4.12
N VAL A 249 -9.89 -26.35 2.83
CA VAL A 249 -10.93 -27.04 2.05
C VAL A 249 -10.30 -27.63 0.79
N GLU A 250 -10.47 -28.90 0.59
CA GLU A 250 -10.15 -29.61 -0.64
C GLU A 250 -11.43 -29.83 -1.44
N LEU A 251 -11.46 -29.41 -2.71
CA LEU A 251 -12.60 -29.55 -3.59
C LEU A 251 -12.35 -30.70 -4.58
N THR A 252 -12.96 -31.86 -4.31
CA THR A 252 -12.90 -33.01 -5.23
C THR A 252 -14.09 -32.97 -6.18
N GLY A 253 -13.85 -33.11 -7.48
CA GLY A 253 -14.88 -33.19 -8.52
C GLY A 253 -15.06 -31.93 -9.39
N ASP A 254 -14.39 -30.82 -9.07
CA ASP A 254 -14.43 -29.59 -9.86
C ASP A 254 -13.10 -29.33 -10.61
N ALA A 255 -12.48 -30.38 -11.16
CA ALA A 255 -11.32 -30.21 -12.04
C ALA A 255 -11.81 -29.64 -13.38
N GLU A 256 -11.53 -28.37 -13.63
CA GLU A 256 -11.55 -27.79 -14.98
C GLU A 256 -10.23 -28.04 -15.71
#